data_49a9f158f38619c098a3a11be100cfcd
#
_entry.id   49a9f158f38619c098a3a11be100cfcd
#
_cell.length_a   1.000
_cell.length_b   1.000
_cell.length_c   1.000
_cell.angle_alpha   90.00
_cell.angle_beta   90.00
_cell.angle_gamma   90.00
#
_symmetry.space_group_name_H-M   'P 1'
#
loop_
_entity.id
_entity.type
_entity.pdbx_description
1 polymer ?
#
loop_
_entity_poly.entity_id
_entity_poly.type
_entity_poly.pdbx_seq_one_letter_code
_entity_poly.pdbx_strand_id
1 'polypeptide(L)'
;VTSGEIWFKGQRIDDLPCYKRALEGMFLSFQNPIEIPGITLSSFIRSALEQRGIKLRLMQYKKELKNTMDILNIDESYADRDLNKGFSGGEKKKAEVLQMLMLNPSFAILDETDSGLDVDATKTVSLGIEEYRKKNDGSLFIITHNTKILQALSVDYTHIMVDGSLVKTSDASLIDDINANGFAQYEKDQ
;
A
#
# COMPACT_ATOMS: atom_id res chain seq x y z
N VAL A 1 1.32 3.15 21.47
CA VAL A 1 1.36 1.73 21.88
C VAL A 1 1.14 1.69 23.38
N THR A 2 0.17 0.90 23.85
CA THR A 2 -0.16 0.83 25.30
C THR A 2 0.86 -0.07 26.00
N SER A 3 1.32 -1.13 25.34
CA SER A 3 2.37 -2.03 25.80
C SER A 3 3.01 -2.73 24.61
N GLY A 4 4.22 -3.30 24.80
CA GLY A 4 4.98 -3.94 23.74
C GLY A 4 5.94 -2.98 23.03
N GLU A 5 6.63 -3.49 22.03
CA GLU A 5 7.66 -2.78 21.28
C GLU A 5 7.48 -3.05 19.77
N ILE A 6 7.78 -2.05 18.95
CA ILE A 6 7.79 -2.18 17.49
C ILE A 6 9.22 -1.97 17.02
N TRP A 7 9.75 -2.98 16.32
CA TRP A 7 11.10 -2.96 15.77
C TRP A 7 11.07 -2.98 14.24
N PHE A 8 11.87 -2.12 13.64
CA PHE A 8 12.03 -2.06 12.19
C PHE A 8 13.51 -1.92 11.84
N LYS A 9 14.04 -2.81 11.00
CA LYS A 9 15.47 -2.86 10.62
C LYS A 9 16.44 -2.82 11.83
N GLY A 10 16.08 -3.51 12.91
CA GLY A 10 16.89 -3.54 14.13
C GLY A 10 16.81 -2.28 15.00
N GLN A 11 15.95 -1.33 14.66
CA GLN A 11 15.71 -0.12 15.44
C GLN A 11 14.31 -0.14 16.03
N ARG A 12 14.18 0.24 17.29
CA ARG A 12 12.89 0.46 17.95
C ARG A 12 12.26 1.74 17.42
N ILE A 13 10.99 1.67 17.00
CA ILE A 13 10.30 2.76 16.31
C ILE A 13 9.02 3.25 17.00
N ASP A 14 8.66 2.72 18.18
CA ASP A 14 7.39 3.06 18.85
C ASP A 14 7.26 4.57 19.09
N ASP A 15 8.36 5.22 19.51
CA ASP A 15 8.40 6.64 19.84
C ASP A 15 8.74 7.53 18.64
N LEU A 16 9.02 6.95 17.47
CA LEU A 16 9.32 7.74 16.28
C LEU A 16 8.03 8.36 15.70
N PRO A 17 8.04 9.67 15.40
CA PRO A 17 6.94 10.28 14.68
C PRO A 17 6.78 9.70 13.27
N CYS A 18 5.57 9.76 12.70
CA CYS A 18 5.24 9.10 11.42
C CYS A 18 6.20 9.46 10.29
N TYR A 19 6.61 10.73 10.18
CA TYR A 19 7.52 11.15 9.12
C TYR A 19 8.90 10.49 9.21
N LYS A 20 9.42 10.22 10.43
CA LYS A 20 10.69 9.51 10.61
C LYS A 20 10.57 8.05 10.19
N ARG A 21 9.46 7.39 10.53
CA ARG A 21 9.19 6.01 10.07
C ARG A 21 9.12 5.96 8.53
N ALA A 22 8.52 6.96 7.88
CA ALA A 22 8.50 7.08 6.42
C ALA A 22 9.89 7.27 5.83
N LEU A 23 10.76 8.08 6.46
CA LEU A 23 12.15 8.26 6.04
C LEU A 23 12.97 6.95 6.14
N GLU A 24 12.70 6.10 7.14
CA GLU A 24 13.31 4.78 7.28
C GLU A 24 12.86 3.79 6.19
N GLY A 25 11.86 4.15 5.38
CA GLY A 25 11.38 3.36 4.27
C GLY A 25 10.09 2.61 4.54
N MET A 26 9.29 3.02 5.52
CA MET A 26 7.93 2.53 5.71
C MET A 26 6.94 3.33 4.86
N PHE A 27 5.93 2.65 4.35
CA PHE A 27 4.80 3.23 3.61
C PHE A 27 3.50 2.65 4.15
N LEU A 28 2.49 3.47 4.27
CA LEU A 28 1.13 3.07 4.65
C LEU A 28 0.13 3.64 3.63
N SER A 29 -0.62 2.74 2.97
CA SER A 29 -1.82 3.10 2.24
C SER A 29 -2.99 3.11 3.21
N PHE A 30 -3.69 4.23 3.29
CA PHE A 30 -4.80 4.40 4.23
C PHE A 30 -6.10 3.79 3.68
N GLN A 31 -6.93 3.24 4.55
CA GLN A 31 -8.29 2.83 4.21
C GLN A 31 -9.07 3.96 3.51
N ASN A 32 -8.98 5.19 4.07
CA ASN A 32 -9.58 6.40 3.51
C ASN A 32 -8.50 7.47 3.25
N PRO A 33 -7.99 7.57 2.01
CA PRO A 33 -6.97 8.55 1.66
C PRO A 33 -7.45 10.00 1.82
N ILE A 34 -6.64 10.81 2.52
CA ILE A 34 -6.96 12.21 2.83
C ILE A 34 -6.74 13.09 1.60
N GLU A 35 -7.60 14.09 1.43
CA GLU A 35 -7.42 15.14 0.43
C GLU A 35 -6.48 16.24 0.95
N ILE A 36 -5.49 16.64 0.14
CA ILE A 36 -4.55 17.70 0.50
C ILE A 36 -4.64 18.82 -0.55
N PRO A 37 -5.47 19.84 -0.32
CA PRO A 37 -5.56 21.00 -1.23
C PRO A 37 -4.25 21.79 -1.29
N GLY A 38 -3.91 22.29 -2.49
CA GLY A 38 -2.74 23.15 -2.71
C GLY A 38 -1.43 22.43 -2.93
N ILE A 39 -1.41 21.07 -2.89
CA ILE A 39 -0.23 20.28 -3.21
C ILE A 39 -0.63 19.27 -4.29
N THR A 40 -0.03 19.38 -5.47
CA THR A 40 -0.30 18.44 -6.55
C THR A 40 0.26 17.03 -6.26
N LEU A 41 -0.36 16.00 -6.82
CA LEU A 41 0.11 14.61 -6.70
C LEU A 41 1.59 14.48 -7.06
N SER A 42 2.01 15.10 -8.17
CA SER A 42 3.40 15.12 -8.61
C SER A 42 4.32 15.83 -7.62
N SER A 43 3.93 17.01 -7.13
CA SER A 43 4.73 17.77 -6.17
C SER A 43 4.89 17.03 -4.85
N PHE A 44 3.84 16.36 -4.37
CA PHE A 44 3.88 15.57 -3.16
C PHE A 44 4.89 14.42 -3.29
N ILE A 45 4.79 13.59 -4.34
CA ILE A 45 5.70 12.47 -4.57
C ILE A 45 7.15 12.95 -4.66
N ARG A 46 7.39 14.03 -5.44
CA ARG A 46 8.73 14.59 -5.60
C ARG A 46 9.32 15.08 -4.28
N SER A 47 8.54 15.81 -3.48
CA SER A 47 8.97 16.28 -2.17
C SER A 47 9.30 15.13 -1.22
N ALA A 48 8.49 14.06 -1.23
CA ALA A 48 8.75 12.87 -0.43
C ALA A 48 10.04 12.15 -0.83
N LEU A 49 10.35 12.05 -2.14
CA LEU A 49 11.61 11.51 -2.65
C LEU A 49 12.79 12.36 -2.18
N GLU A 50 12.70 13.69 -2.32
CA GLU A 50 13.75 14.63 -1.91
C GLU A 50 14.04 14.54 -0.41
N GLN A 51 13.01 14.39 0.44
CA GLN A 51 13.16 14.18 1.89
C GLN A 51 13.88 12.86 2.23
N ARG A 52 13.73 11.84 1.41
CA ARG A 52 14.48 10.57 1.53
C ARG A 52 15.88 10.63 0.93
N GLY A 53 16.35 11.82 0.50
CA GLY A 53 17.66 12.02 -0.13
C GLY A 53 17.73 11.59 -1.60
N ILE A 54 16.62 11.19 -2.21
CA ILE A 54 16.55 10.75 -3.62
C ILE A 54 16.29 11.97 -4.50
N LYS A 55 17.33 12.45 -5.17
CA LYS A 55 17.27 13.63 -6.06
C LYS A 55 17.28 13.19 -7.52
N LEU A 56 16.11 13.16 -8.13
CA LEU A 56 15.97 12.92 -9.57
C LEU A 56 16.05 14.23 -10.36
N ARG A 57 16.70 14.21 -11.51
CA ARG A 57 16.59 15.32 -12.48
C ARG A 57 15.15 15.43 -12.95
N LEU A 58 14.67 16.65 -13.19
CA LEU A 58 13.26 16.91 -13.51
C LEU A 58 12.75 16.04 -14.67
N MET A 59 13.54 15.93 -15.75
CA MET A 59 13.14 15.12 -16.91
C MET A 59 13.07 13.62 -16.59
N GLN A 60 13.99 13.13 -15.77
CA GLN A 60 13.97 11.74 -15.29
C GLN A 60 12.75 11.49 -14.43
N TYR A 61 12.50 12.36 -13.45
CA TYR A 61 11.32 12.28 -12.59
C TYR A 61 10.01 12.23 -13.39
N LYS A 62 9.83 13.17 -14.35
CA LYS A 62 8.63 13.21 -15.20
C LYS A 62 8.45 11.93 -16.02
N LYS A 63 9.54 11.39 -16.55
CA LYS A 63 9.52 10.14 -17.31
C LYS A 63 9.11 8.95 -16.43
N GLU A 64 9.68 8.84 -15.23
CA GLU A 64 9.35 7.76 -14.29
C GLU A 64 7.91 7.88 -13.81
N LEU A 65 7.45 9.09 -13.48
CA LEU A 65 6.07 9.35 -13.08
C LEU A 65 5.09 8.93 -14.18
N LYS A 66 5.31 9.39 -15.42
CA LYS A 66 4.48 9.03 -16.57
C LYS A 66 4.43 7.51 -16.76
N ASN A 67 5.56 6.85 -16.82
CA ASN A 67 5.62 5.39 -16.99
C ASN A 67 4.85 4.65 -15.88
N THR A 68 4.92 5.14 -14.65
CA THR A 68 4.21 4.52 -13.52
C THR A 68 2.70 4.81 -13.58
N MET A 69 2.30 6.00 -14.03
CA MET A 69 0.89 6.33 -14.29
C MET A 69 0.30 5.46 -15.40
N ASP A 70 1.05 5.22 -16.48
CA ASP A 70 0.64 4.33 -17.58
C ASP A 70 0.36 2.90 -17.08
N ILE A 71 1.22 2.33 -16.20
CA ILE A 71 1.01 1.01 -15.58
C ILE A 71 -0.31 0.95 -14.82
N LEU A 72 -0.66 2.03 -14.13
CA LEU A 72 -1.86 2.11 -13.28
C LEU A 72 -3.09 2.63 -14.04
N ASN A 73 -2.97 2.87 -15.35
CA ASN A 73 -4.02 3.48 -16.14
C ASN A 73 -4.58 4.75 -15.46
N ILE A 74 -3.68 5.66 -15.10
CA ILE A 74 -3.98 6.98 -14.55
C ILE A 74 -3.68 8.01 -15.64
N ASP A 75 -4.65 8.88 -15.94
CA ASP A 75 -4.45 9.97 -16.90
C ASP A 75 -3.39 10.96 -16.40
N GLU A 76 -2.50 11.41 -17.30
CA GLU A 76 -1.38 12.28 -16.96
C GLU A 76 -1.82 13.60 -16.28
N SER A 77 -3.02 14.08 -16.58
CA SER A 77 -3.55 15.32 -15.97
C SER A 77 -3.69 15.22 -14.44
N TYR A 78 -3.78 14.01 -13.89
CA TYR A 78 -3.84 13.82 -12.43
C TYR A 78 -2.54 14.21 -11.72
N ALA A 79 -1.42 14.21 -12.43
CA ALA A 79 -0.14 14.65 -11.87
C ALA A 79 -0.18 16.10 -11.35
N ASP A 80 -0.93 16.95 -12.05
CA ASP A 80 -1.05 18.38 -11.76
C ASP A 80 -2.29 18.75 -10.92
N ARG A 81 -3.11 17.74 -10.55
CA ARG A 81 -4.26 17.94 -9.65
C ARG A 81 -3.84 17.84 -8.19
N ASP A 82 -4.53 18.57 -7.32
CA ASP A 82 -4.35 18.47 -5.88
C ASP A 82 -4.54 17.03 -5.39
N LEU A 83 -3.66 16.58 -4.50
CA LEU A 83 -3.62 15.20 -4.02
C LEU A 83 -4.99 14.76 -3.48
N ASN A 84 -5.55 13.75 -4.12
CA ASN A 84 -6.84 13.12 -3.82
C ASN A 84 -8.07 14.03 -3.89
N LYS A 85 -7.94 15.32 -4.19
CA LYS A 85 -9.06 16.26 -4.23
C LYS A 85 -9.96 16.00 -5.44
N GLY A 86 -11.20 15.64 -5.16
CA GLY A 86 -12.18 15.32 -6.18
C GLY A 86 -11.87 14.04 -6.98
N PHE A 87 -11.01 13.17 -6.45
CA PHE A 87 -10.78 11.84 -7.00
C PHE A 87 -11.90 10.91 -6.54
N SER A 88 -12.35 10.02 -7.41
CA SER A 88 -13.17 8.88 -7.02
C SER A 88 -12.42 7.93 -6.09
N GLY A 89 -13.13 7.01 -5.42
CA GLY A 89 -12.50 6.02 -4.55
C GLY A 89 -11.41 5.22 -5.26
N GLY A 90 -11.69 4.74 -6.47
CA GLY A 90 -10.73 3.99 -7.28
C GLY A 90 -9.51 4.82 -7.69
N GLU A 91 -9.70 6.09 -8.06
CA GLU A 91 -8.61 7.00 -8.41
C GLU A 91 -7.72 7.31 -7.20
N LYS A 92 -8.30 7.49 -6.00
CA LYS A 92 -7.55 7.67 -4.76
C LYS A 92 -6.66 6.45 -4.46
N LYS A 93 -7.19 5.24 -4.59
CA LYS A 93 -6.43 3.99 -4.37
C LYS A 93 -5.32 3.80 -5.41
N LYS A 94 -5.60 4.07 -6.70
CA LYS A 94 -4.56 4.08 -7.73
C LYS A 94 -3.47 5.12 -7.45
N ALA A 95 -3.84 6.32 -6.97
CA ALA A 95 -2.87 7.35 -6.59
C ALA A 95 -2.00 6.94 -5.40
N GLU A 96 -2.51 6.17 -4.43
CA GLU A 96 -1.70 5.60 -3.34
C GLU A 96 -0.71 4.54 -3.86
N VAL A 97 -1.17 3.64 -4.76
CA VAL A 97 -0.27 2.66 -5.38
C VAL A 97 0.79 3.33 -6.26
N LEU A 98 0.43 4.42 -6.96
CA LEU A 98 1.41 5.26 -7.68
C LEU A 98 2.48 5.80 -6.72
N GLN A 99 2.07 6.35 -5.57
CA GLN A 99 3.00 6.83 -4.55
C GLN A 99 3.91 5.69 -4.06
N MET A 100 3.36 4.52 -3.75
CA MET A 100 4.13 3.34 -3.34
C MET A 100 5.18 2.96 -4.38
N LEU A 101 4.80 2.87 -5.66
CA LEU A 101 5.73 2.52 -6.74
C LEU A 101 6.84 3.55 -6.93
N MET A 102 6.50 4.84 -6.87
CA MET A 102 7.46 5.92 -7.02
C MET A 102 8.40 6.06 -5.83
N LEU A 103 7.89 5.90 -4.61
CA LEU A 103 8.68 5.99 -3.39
C LEU A 103 9.51 4.73 -3.12
N ASN A 104 9.11 3.60 -3.66
CA ASN A 104 9.79 2.32 -3.53
C ASN A 104 10.22 2.01 -2.07
N PRO A 105 9.26 1.90 -1.14
CA PRO A 105 9.56 1.67 0.28
C PRO A 105 10.15 0.27 0.51
N SER A 106 10.91 0.10 1.59
CA SER A 106 11.40 -1.23 2.00
C SER A 106 10.36 -2.04 2.79
N PHE A 107 9.31 -1.38 3.27
CA PHE A 107 8.15 -2.02 3.89
C PHE A 107 6.88 -1.24 3.56
N ALA A 108 5.96 -1.87 2.87
CA ALA A 108 4.66 -1.30 2.53
C ALA A 108 3.55 -2.01 3.30
N ILE A 109 2.65 -1.24 3.90
CA ILE A 109 1.42 -1.68 4.53
C ILE A 109 0.26 -1.17 3.67
N LEU A 110 -0.58 -2.07 3.19
CA LEU A 110 -1.77 -1.77 2.40
C LEU A 110 -3.01 -2.11 3.22
N ASP A 111 -3.72 -1.07 3.66
CA ASP A 111 -4.91 -1.23 4.50
C ASP A 111 -6.18 -1.08 3.66
N GLU A 112 -6.85 -2.21 3.43
CA GLU A 112 -8.07 -2.31 2.61
C GLU A 112 -7.99 -1.54 1.28
N THR A 113 -6.86 -1.67 0.58
CA THR A 113 -6.60 -0.95 -0.68
C THR A 113 -7.56 -1.35 -1.80
N ASP A 114 -8.22 -2.48 -1.68
CA ASP A 114 -9.21 -3.02 -2.60
C ASP A 114 -10.67 -2.70 -2.24
N SER A 115 -10.90 -2.09 -1.09
CA SER A 115 -12.26 -1.77 -0.61
C SER A 115 -12.95 -0.74 -1.52
N GLY A 116 -14.18 -1.06 -1.95
CA GLY A 116 -15.00 -0.17 -2.77
C GLY A 116 -14.53 -0.02 -4.23
N LEU A 117 -13.62 -0.85 -4.70
CA LEU A 117 -13.16 -0.86 -6.09
C LEU A 117 -14.08 -1.70 -6.99
N ASP A 118 -14.27 -1.23 -8.23
CA ASP A 118 -14.81 -2.07 -9.29
C ASP A 118 -13.77 -3.11 -9.76
N VAL A 119 -14.19 -3.99 -10.66
CA VAL A 119 -13.34 -5.10 -11.15
C VAL A 119 -12.09 -4.59 -11.87
N ASP A 120 -12.20 -3.52 -12.65
CA ASP A 120 -11.08 -3.00 -13.44
C ASP A 120 -10.09 -2.23 -12.57
N ALA A 121 -10.58 -1.46 -11.61
CA ALA A 121 -9.75 -0.78 -10.63
C ALA A 121 -9.00 -1.81 -9.74
N THR A 122 -9.68 -2.89 -9.30
CA THR A 122 -9.05 -3.97 -8.53
C THR A 122 -7.91 -4.61 -9.32
N LYS A 123 -8.13 -4.94 -10.60
CA LYS A 123 -7.06 -5.49 -11.47
C LYS A 123 -5.88 -4.54 -11.59
N THR A 124 -6.15 -3.25 -11.81
CA THR A 124 -5.10 -2.24 -11.96
C THR A 124 -4.27 -2.08 -10.68
N VAL A 125 -4.93 -2.05 -9.51
CA VAL A 125 -4.28 -2.00 -8.22
C VAL A 125 -3.44 -3.25 -7.98
N SER A 126 -3.97 -4.45 -8.27
CA SER A 126 -3.23 -5.72 -8.16
C SER A 126 -1.99 -5.74 -9.05
N LEU A 127 -2.08 -5.26 -10.30
CA LEU A 127 -0.92 -5.13 -11.19
C LEU A 127 0.14 -4.18 -10.62
N GLY A 128 -0.28 -3.06 -10.05
CA GLY A 128 0.65 -2.14 -9.38
C GLY A 128 1.38 -2.77 -8.19
N ILE A 129 0.67 -3.56 -7.38
CA ILE A 129 1.25 -4.29 -6.25
C ILE A 129 2.24 -5.36 -6.74
N GLU A 130 1.89 -6.08 -7.81
CA GLU A 130 2.77 -7.06 -8.45
C GLU A 130 4.05 -6.39 -8.99
N GLU A 131 3.92 -5.23 -9.64
CA GLU A 131 5.08 -4.45 -10.10
C GLU A 131 5.99 -3.97 -8.95
N TYR A 132 5.42 -3.60 -7.82
CA TYR A 132 6.20 -3.30 -6.62
C TYR A 132 7.01 -4.52 -6.17
N ARG A 133 6.38 -5.70 -6.09
CA ARG A 133 7.03 -6.95 -5.69
C ARG A 133 8.15 -7.36 -6.65
N LYS A 134 7.99 -7.15 -7.96
CA LYS A 134 9.03 -7.45 -8.97
C LYS A 134 10.26 -6.56 -8.86
N LYS A 135 10.06 -5.31 -8.47
CA LYS A 135 11.11 -4.27 -8.46
C LYS A 135 11.79 -4.09 -7.10
N ASN A 136 11.24 -4.68 -6.06
CA ASN A 136 11.66 -4.42 -4.69
C ASN A 136 11.77 -5.71 -3.88
N ASP A 137 12.90 -5.88 -3.21
CA ASP A 137 13.10 -6.96 -2.21
C ASP A 137 12.48 -6.62 -0.85
N GLY A 138 11.71 -5.53 -0.76
CA GLY A 138 11.03 -5.10 0.45
C GLY A 138 9.88 -6.01 0.85
N SER A 139 9.44 -5.88 2.09
CA SER A 139 8.30 -6.60 2.62
C SER A 139 7.00 -5.88 2.31
N LEU A 140 5.96 -6.66 2.03
CA LEU A 140 4.60 -6.18 1.77
C LEU A 140 3.65 -6.82 2.77
N PHE A 141 2.87 -6.00 3.47
CA PHE A 141 1.82 -6.44 4.40
C PHE A 141 0.47 -5.91 3.91
N ILE A 142 -0.46 -6.81 3.63
CA ILE A 142 -1.78 -6.47 3.09
C ILE A 142 -2.84 -6.84 4.12
N ILE A 143 -3.68 -5.88 4.49
CA ILE A 143 -4.89 -6.08 5.28
C ILE A 143 -6.06 -6.03 4.31
N THR A 144 -6.81 -7.12 4.19
CA THR A 144 -7.97 -7.21 3.31
C THR A 144 -8.96 -8.26 3.82
N HIS A 145 -10.23 -8.04 3.54
CA HIS A 145 -11.28 -9.04 3.67
C HIS A 145 -11.69 -9.64 2.32
N ASN A 146 -11.03 -9.22 1.22
CA ASN A 146 -11.30 -9.68 -0.15
C ASN A 146 -10.07 -10.36 -0.75
N THR A 147 -10.13 -11.67 -0.87
CA THR A 147 -9.01 -12.48 -1.37
C THR A 147 -8.70 -12.28 -2.85
N LYS A 148 -9.55 -11.59 -3.62
CA LYS A 148 -9.33 -11.36 -5.07
C LYS A 148 -8.06 -10.57 -5.36
N ILE A 149 -7.71 -9.60 -4.50
CA ILE A 149 -6.48 -8.80 -4.67
C ILE A 149 -5.23 -9.68 -4.56
N LEU A 150 -5.32 -10.81 -3.85
CA LEU A 150 -4.21 -11.73 -3.59
C LEU A 150 -3.98 -12.75 -4.71
N GLN A 151 -4.92 -12.90 -5.66
CA GLN A 151 -4.86 -13.96 -6.69
C GLN A 151 -3.63 -13.87 -7.60
N ALA A 152 -3.11 -12.66 -7.82
CA ALA A 152 -1.90 -12.44 -8.63
C ALA A 152 -0.61 -12.39 -7.81
N LEU A 153 -0.69 -12.55 -6.48
CA LEU A 153 0.43 -12.37 -5.57
C LEU A 153 0.91 -13.71 -5.00
N SER A 154 2.22 -13.87 -4.90
CA SER A 154 2.81 -14.92 -4.07
C SER A 154 2.75 -14.48 -2.62
N VAL A 155 2.00 -15.20 -1.80
CA VAL A 155 1.82 -14.94 -0.37
C VAL A 155 2.69 -15.90 0.43
N ASP A 156 3.58 -15.35 1.25
CA ASP A 156 4.49 -16.15 2.09
C ASP A 156 3.79 -16.58 3.39
N TYR A 157 3.05 -15.65 4.01
CA TYR A 157 2.34 -15.86 5.27
C TYR A 157 0.93 -15.27 5.23
N THR A 158 -0.01 -15.98 5.82
CA THR A 158 -1.39 -15.53 6.04
C THR A 158 -1.68 -15.51 7.53
N HIS A 159 -2.27 -14.43 8.01
CA HIS A 159 -2.62 -14.24 9.40
C HIS A 159 -4.12 -13.98 9.52
N ILE A 160 -4.78 -14.63 10.50
CA ILE A 160 -6.17 -14.34 10.85
C ILE A 160 -6.20 -13.61 12.17
N MET A 161 -6.86 -12.46 12.17
CA MET A 161 -7.07 -11.64 13.35
C MET A 161 -8.57 -11.59 13.68
N VAL A 162 -8.90 -11.86 14.93
CA VAL A 162 -10.28 -11.79 15.48
C VAL A 162 -10.23 -10.95 16.74
N ASP A 163 -11.10 -9.95 16.85
CA ASP A 163 -11.18 -9.03 18.00
C ASP A 163 -9.84 -8.46 18.47
N GLY A 164 -8.96 -8.12 17.52
CA GLY A 164 -7.63 -7.57 17.77
C GLY A 164 -6.58 -8.58 18.20
N SER A 165 -6.90 -9.88 18.22
CA SER A 165 -6.01 -10.98 18.55
C SER A 165 -5.62 -11.78 17.32
N LEU A 166 -4.34 -12.13 17.21
CA LEU A 166 -3.84 -13.01 16.15
C LEU A 166 -4.17 -14.46 16.54
N VAL A 167 -5.16 -15.08 15.85
CA VAL A 167 -5.66 -16.42 16.20
C VAL A 167 -5.00 -17.54 15.38
N LYS A 168 -4.55 -17.25 14.16
CA LYS A 168 -3.89 -18.24 13.30
C LYS A 168 -2.87 -17.59 12.36
N THR A 169 -1.79 -18.30 12.15
CA THR A 169 -0.77 -17.99 11.13
C THR A 169 -0.47 -19.24 10.33
N SER A 170 -0.45 -19.14 9.01
CA SER A 170 -0.09 -20.22 8.07
C SER A 170 0.46 -19.62 6.77
N ASP A 171 0.66 -20.46 5.78
CA ASP A 171 1.03 -20.09 4.41
C ASP A 171 -0.20 -19.66 3.56
N ALA A 172 -0.03 -19.60 2.25
CA ALA A 172 -1.08 -19.20 1.31
C ALA A 172 -2.30 -20.14 1.33
N SER A 173 -2.16 -21.41 1.74
CA SER A 173 -3.27 -22.39 1.78
C SER A 173 -4.42 -21.96 2.70
N LEU A 174 -4.11 -21.09 3.68
CA LEU A 174 -5.13 -20.53 4.56
C LEU A 174 -6.12 -19.63 3.82
N ILE A 175 -5.70 -18.99 2.72
CA ILE A 175 -6.57 -18.19 1.86
C ILE A 175 -7.63 -19.08 1.20
N ASP A 176 -7.23 -20.27 0.73
CA ASP A 176 -8.13 -21.23 0.10
C ASP A 176 -9.13 -21.78 1.12
N ASP A 177 -8.67 -22.04 2.36
CA ASP A 177 -9.55 -22.47 3.46
C ASP A 177 -10.59 -21.39 3.80
N ILE A 178 -10.18 -20.13 3.89
CA ILE A 178 -11.10 -19.00 4.13
C ILE A 178 -12.11 -18.87 2.98
N ASN A 179 -11.67 -19.00 1.73
CA ASN A 179 -12.56 -18.92 0.57
C ASN A 179 -13.59 -20.04 0.54
N ALA A 180 -13.23 -21.23 0.98
CA ALA A 180 -14.11 -22.41 1.01
C ALA A 180 -15.06 -22.42 2.22
N ASN A 181 -14.58 -22.07 3.39
CA ASN A 181 -15.24 -22.33 4.68
C ASN A 181 -15.63 -21.04 5.44
N GLY A 182 -15.15 -19.86 4.99
CA GLY A 182 -15.38 -18.58 5.66
C GLY A 182 -14.61 -18.42 6.97
N PHE A 183 -14.92 -17.37 7.71
CA PHE A 183 -14.23 -17.02 8.96
C PHE A 183 -14.88 -17.61 10.23
N ALA A 184 -16.12 -18.14 10.15
CA ALA A 184 -16.92 -18.55 11.31
C ALA A 184 -16.24 -19.62 12.20
N GLN A 185 -15.36 -20.44 11.64
CA GLN A 185 -14.61 -21.44 12.40
C GLN A 185 -13.57 -20.81 13.34
N TYR A 186 -13.07 -19.61 13.01
CA TYR A 186 -12.07 -18.89 13.81
C TYR A 186 -12.65 -17.99 14.87
N GLU A 187 -13.96 -17.68 14.79
CA GLU A 187 -14.69 -16.90 15.79
C GLU A 187 -15.16 -17.72 16.99
N LYS A 188 -15.17 -19.06 16.89
CA LYS A 188 -15.68 -19.99 17.90
C LYS A 188 -14.65 -20.45 18.93
N ASP A 189 -13.37 -20.18 18.73
CA ASP A 189 -12.27 -20.62 19.61
C ASP A 189 -11.91 -19.60 20.70
N GLN A 190 -12.89 -18.79 21.13
CA GLN A 190 -12.78 -17.85 22.25
C GLN A 190 -13.52 -18.34 23.50
#